data_979bf81b47292a2d1554bc243db6a3a5
#
_entry.id   979bf81b47292a2d1554bc243db6a3a5
#
_cell.length_a   1.000
_cell.length_b   1.000
_cell.length_c   1.000
_cell.angle_alpha   90.00
_cell.angle_beta   90.00
_cell.angle_gamma   90.00
#
_symmetry.space_group_name_H-M   'P 1'
#
loop_
_entity.id
_entity.type
_entity.pdbx_description
1 polymer ?
#
loop_
_entity_poly.entity_id
_entity_poly.type
_entity_poly.pdbx_seq_one_letter_code
_entity_poly.pdbx_strand_id
1 'polypeptide(L)'
;IKGTCTAIANTQYGNWYINDGTGEVYVYGTLDDKGATKNFASWGLEVGDVVELEGPKLTYGTTVELVDVTIIKITKSLVKVVSEEVTLGKEGGELEVKVAFKGNGAYVSVPEECQSWIHLANTEYVAGKATKIEPNPADTAVFTFNVMANEEGARTGSVVFTSGTSEVAYNFSQEGAIANVTVAEFLAAQVGDAQYRVTGVVTEIANTKYGNLYVSDWTGKAYVYGTTNFA
;
A
#
# COMPACT_ATOMS: atom_id res chain seq x y z
N ILE A 1 22.74 5.81 11.45
CA ILE A 1 21.56 5.13 10.89
C ILE A 1 20.85 6.07 9.94
N LYS A 2 20.29 5.52 8.88
CA LYS A 2 19.40 6.22 7.97
C LYS A 2 18.14 5.38 7.78
N GLY A 3 16.96 5.99 7.94
CA GLY A 3 15.69 5.28 7.83
C GLY A 3 14.51 6.24 7.78
N THR A 4 13.31 5.70 7.74
CA THR A 4 12.06 6.46 7.73
C THR A 4 11.51 6.60 9.15
N CYS A 5 11.07 7.78 9.54
CA CYS A 5 10.30 8.01 10.76
C CYS A 5 8.93 7.35 10.60
N THR A 6 8.64 6.31 11.38
CA THR A 6 7.39 5.54 11.28
C THR A 6 6.33 5.99 12.26
N ALA A 7 6.73 6.49 13.43
CA ALA A 7 5.81 7.03 14.43
C ALA A 7 6.53 8.02 15.36
N ILE A 8 5.81 9.02 15.86
CA ILE A 8 6.30 9.96 16.88
C ILE A 8 5.55 9.67 18.19
N ALA A 9 6.29 9.21 19.20
CA ALA A 9 5.75 8.79 20.49
C ALA A 9 5.66 9.95 21.51
N ASN A 10 6.64 10.87 21.48
CA ASN A 10 6.67 12.00 22.41
C ASN A 10 7.38 13.20 21.78
N THR A 11 6.65 14.28 21.59
CA THR A 11 7.17 15.51 20.96
C THR A 11 7.95 16.40 21.91
N GLN A 12 7.82 16.24 23.24
CA GLN A 12 8.56 17.04 24.22
C GLN A 12 10.04 16.64 24.29
N TYR A 13 10.31 15.32 24.26
CA TYR A 13 11.65 14.77 24.39
C TYR A 13 12.22 14.27 23.05
N GLY A 14 11.42 14.25 22.00
CA GLY A 14 11.80 13.73 20.71
C GLY A 14 11.97 12.20 20.73
N ASN A 15 10.96 11.50 21.24
CA ASN A 15 10.92 10.04 21.20
C ASN A 15 10.07 9.59 19.99
N TRP A 16 10.65 8.72 19.18
CA TRP A 16 10.03 8.29 17.91
C TRP A 16 10.60 6.95 17.43
N TYR A 17 10.10 6.45 16.32
CA TYR A 17 10.53 5.19 15.73
C TYR A 17 11.15 5.42 14.36
N ILE A 18 12.23 4.71 14.06
CA ILE A 18 12.92 4.71 12.76
C ILE A 18 13.01 3.29 12.21
N ASN A 19 12.71 3.14 10.91
CA ASN A 19 12.80 1.87 10.18
C ASN A 19 13.63 2.07 8.90
N ASP A 20 14.64 1.23 8.70
CA ASP A 20 15.53 1.26 7.53
C ASP A 20 15.24 0.15 6.51
N GLY A 21 14.14 -0.60 6.70
CA GLY A 21 13.75 -1.75 5.89
C GLY A 21 14.26 -3.09 6.43
N THR A 22 15.22 -3.09 7.38
CA THR A 22 15.70 -4.31 8.03
C THR A 22 15.09 -4.52 9.41
N GLY A 23 14.56 -3.45 10.01
CA GLY A 23 13.92 -3.47 11.31
C GLY A 23 13.58 -2.09 11.82
N GLU A 24 12.77 -2.04 12.87
CA GLU A 24 12.36 -0.81 13.53
C GLU A 24 13.09 -0.64 14.85
N VAL A 25 13.56 0.57 15.12
CA VAL A 25 14.27 0.93 16.36
C VAL A 25 13.59 2.13 17.01
N TYR A 26 13.45 2.06 18.33
CA TYR A 26 12.98 3.18 19.13
C TYR A 26 14.12 4.17 19.38
N VAL A 27 13.84 5.44 19.16
CA VAL A 27 14.69 6.58 19.50
C VAL A 27 14.19 7.17 20.80
N TYR A 28 15.01 7.16 21.84
CA TYR A 28 14.72 7.76 23.13
C TYR A 28 15.53 9.04 23.31
N GLY A 29 14.91 10.18 23.04
CA GLY A 29 15.53 11.50 23.09
C GLY A 29 16.20 11.91 21.77
N THR A 30 15.90 13.13 21.35
CA THR A 30 16.55 13.79 20.21
C THR A 30 17.07 15.14 20.67
N LEU A 31 18.36 15.36 20.48
CA LEU A 31 19.04 16.62 20.80
C LEU A 31 18.79 17.64 19.69
N ASP A 32 18.75 18.91 20.05
CA ASP A 32 18.77 20.00 19.07
C ASP A 32 20.18 20.20 18.47
N ASP A 33 20.32 21.16 17.57
CA ASP A 33 21.59 21.53 16.94
C ASP A 33 22.69 22.01 17.91
N LYS A 34 22.29 22.30 19.16
CA LYS A 34 23.20 22.73 20.25
C LYS A 34 23.44 21.65 21.30
N GLY A 35 22.87 20.46 21.09
CA GLY A 35 22.99 19.34 22.03
C GLY A 35 22.07 19.43 23.23
N ALA A 36 21.02 20.28 23.19
CA ALA A 36 20.03 20.38 24.26
C ALA A 36 18.80 19.50 24.01
N THR A 37 18.18 19.02 25.08
CA THR A 37 16.93 18.27 25.05
C THR A 37 15.71 19.19 25.02
N LYS A 38 14.52 18.61 24.73
CA LYS A 38 13.19 19.28 24.77
C LYS A 38 12.95 20.32 23.66
N ASN A 39 13.77 20.34 22.62
CA ASN A 39 13.61 21.22 21.46
C ASN A 39 13.28 20.45 20.18
N PHE A 40 12.73 19.24 20.29
CA PHE A 40 12.43 18.36 19.17
C PHE A 40 11.58 19.03 18.06
N ALA A 41 10.63 19.87 18.46
CA ALA A 41 9.79 20.60 17.51
C ALA A 41 10.59 21.49 16.52
N SER A 42 11.81 21.92 16.88
CA SER A 42 12.68 22.72 16.01
C SER A 42 13.16 21.96 14.78
N TRP A 43 13.21 20.62 14.85
CA TRP A 43 13.58 19.79 13.72
C TRP A 43 12.48 19.69 12.66
N GLY A 44 11.22 19.91 13.06
CA GLY A 44 10.06 19.77 12.18
C GLY A 44 9.93 18.36 11.59
N LEU A 45 10.41 17.33 12.34
CA LEU A 45 10.31 15.93 11.92
C LEU A 45 8.85 15.48 11.87
N GLU A 46 8.49 14.81 10.79
CA GLU A 46 7.16 14.24 10.56
C GLU A 46 7.25 12.77 10.21
N VAL A 47 6.17 12.04 10.46
CA VAL A 47 6.05 10.63 10.04
C VAL A 47 6.16 10.55 8.53
N GLY A 48 6.99 9.64 8.04
CA GLY A 48 7.32 9.46 6.63
C GLY A 48 8.60 10.16 6.19
N ASP A 49 9.13 11.12 6.96
CA ASP A 49 10.43 11.73 6.65
C ASP A 49 11.56 10.71 6.70
N VAL A 50 12.51 10.81 5.78
CA VAL A 50 13.75 10.02 5.82
C VAL A 50 14.78 10.79 6.63
N VAL A 51 15.28 10.15 7.67
CA VAL A 51 16.21 10.74 8.63
C VAL A 51 17.55 10.02 8.61
N GLU A 52 18.61 10.79 8.60
CA GLU A 52 19.97 10.32 8.90
C GLU A 52 20.37 10.88 10.25
N LEU A 53 20.78 9.97 11.16
CA LEU A 53 21.08 10.31 12.55
C LEU A 53 22.22 9.47 13.10
N GLU A 54 22.80 9.97 14.19
CA GLU A 54 23.78 9.26 15.02
C GLU A 54 23.39 9.35 16.50
N GLY A 55 23.79 8.34 17.27
CA GLY A 55 23.56 8.26 18.70
C GLY A 55 24.00 6.92 19.28
N PRO A 56 24.19 6.84 20.59
CA PRO A 56 24.54 5.60 21.25
C PRO A 56 23.39 4.59 21.24
N LYS A 57 23.75 3.32 21.09
CA LYS A 57 22.84 2.19 21.25
C LYS A 57 22.86 1.74 22.71
N LEU A 58 21.72 1.76 23.35
CA LEU A 58 21.53 1.27 24.72
C LEU A 58 20.41 0.23 24.78
N THR A 59 20.29 -0.40 25.95
CA THR A 59 19.21 -1.34 26.25
C THR A 59 18.52 -0.91 27.52
N TYR A 60 17.20 -0.73 27.47
CA TYR A 60 16.36 -0.51 28.62
C TYR A 60 15.40 -1.68 28.81
N GLY A 61 15.61 -2.46 29.88
CA GLY A 61 14.93 -3.74 30.03
C GLY A 61 15.26 -4.70 28.91
N THR A 62 14.28 -5.04 28.10
CA THR A 62 14.41 -5.90 26.88
C THR A 62 14.44 -5.09 25.58
N THR A 63 14.25 -3.76 25.66
CA THR A 63 14.17 -2.90 24.47
C THR A 63 15.55 -2.37 24.11
N VAL A 64 15.95 -2.59 22.87
CA VAL A 64 17.11 -1.95 22.27
C VAL A 64 16.70 -0.63 21.68
N GLU A 65 17.38 0.44 22.04
CA GLU A 65 17.05 1.80 21.62
C GLU A 65 18.29 2.64 21.27
N LEU A 66 18.07 3.67 20.48
CA LEU A 66 19.03 4.77 20.27
C LEU A 66 18.69 5.88 21.26
N VAL A 67 19.69 6.41 21.94
CA VAL A 67 19.47 7.39 23.02
C VAL A 67 20.14 8.70 22.69
N ASP A 68 19.44 9.82 22.99
CA ASP A 68 19.95 11.18 22.81
C ASP A 68 20.62 11.38 21.43
N VAL A 69 19.87 11.06 20.37
CA VAL A 69 20.38 11.12 19.00
C VAL A 69 20.57 12.54 18.51
N THR A 70 21.56 12.72 17.64
CA THR A 70 21.75 13.93 16.84
C THR A 70 21.28 13.67 15.42
N ILE A 71 20.39 14.52 14.90
CA ILE A 71 19.94 14.45 13.52
C ILE A 71 20.99 15.12 12.61
N ILE A 72 21.46 14.37 11.61
CA ILE A 72 22.42 14.85 10.61
C ILE A 72 21.67 15.48 9.44
N LYS A 73 20.57 14.82 9.00
CA LYS A 73 19.79 15.24 7.85
C LYS A 73 18.36 14.76 7.94
N ILE A 74 17.41 15.63 7.59
CA ILE A 74 16.02 15.26 7.32
C ILE A 74 15.72 15.49 5.84
N THR A 75 15.25 14.45 5.16
CA THR A 75 14.67 14.56 3.84
C THR A 75 13.17 14.45 4.00
N LYS A 76 12.46 15.54 3.74
CA LYS A 76 11.01 15.61 3.93
C LYS A 76 10.30 14.67 2.97
N SER A 77 9.29 13.96 3.47
CA SER A 77 8.32 13.31 2.62
C SER A 77 7.47 14.41 1.97
N LEU A 78 7.69 14.64 0.67
CA LEU A 78 6.96 15.67 -0.07
C LEU A 78 5.61 15.17 -0.54
N VAL A 79 5.39 13.85 -0.60
CA VAL A 79 4.12 13.25 -0.99
C VAL A 79 3.75 12.10 -0.05
N LYS A 80 2.47 12.07 0.35
CA LYS A 80 1.92 11.04 1.24
C LYS A 80 0.49 10.73 0.83
N VAL A 81 0.17 9.47 0.63
CA VAL A 81 -1.22 9.02 0.47
C VAL A 81 -1.95 9.14 1.80
N VAL A 82 -3.15 9.73 1.76
CA VAL A 82 -4.03 9.93 2.91
C VAL A 82 -5.22 8.97 2.87
N SER A 83 -5.62 8.53 1.67
CA SER A 83 -6.67 7.52 1.50
C SER A 83 -6.24 6.17 2.03
N GLU A 84 -7.17 5.43 2.61
CA GLU A 84 -7.00 4.02 2.95
C GLU A 84 -7.08 3.16 1.69
N GLU A 85 -6.48 1.97 1.72
CA GLU A 85 -6.62 0.98 0.66
C GLU A 85 -8.06 0.48 0.58
N VAL A 86 -8.55 0.27 -0.64
CA VAL A 86 -9.92 -0.16 -0.88
C VAL A 86 -9.97 -1.41 -1.75
N THR A 87 -11.09 -2.11 -1.66
CA THR A 87 -11.46 -3.17 -2.62
C THR A 87 -12.67 -2.70 -3.40
N LEU A 88 -12.52 -2.57 -4.72
CA LEU A 88 -13.61 -2.26 -5.64
C LEU A 88 -14.33 -3.53 -6.04
N GLY A 89 -15.64 -3.41 -6.32
CA GLY A 89 -16.39 -4.48 -6.94
C GLY A 89 -15.95 -4.74 -8.38
N LYS A 90 -16.35 -5.88 -8.92
CA LYS A 90 -16.00 -6.30 -10.29
C LYS A 90 -16.44 -5.30 -11.38
N GLU A 91 -17.48 -4.55 -11.14
CA GLU A 91 -18.00 -3.55 -12.10
C GLU A 91 -17.06 -2.33 -12.26
N GLY A 92 -16.06 -2.20 -11.38
CA GLY A 92 -15.18 -1.05 -11.34
C GLY A 92 -15.91 0.20 -10.84
N GLY A 93 -15.61 1.34 -11.46
CA GLY A 93 -16.20 2.63 -11.10
C GLY A 93 -15.17 3.70 -10.77
N GLU A 94 -15.59 4.74 -10.08
CA GLU A 94 -14.71 5.81 -9.65
C GLU A 94 -13.91 5.41 -8.41
N LEU A 95 -12.62 5.72 -8.44
CA LEU A 95 -11.69 5.59 -7.33
C LEU A 95 -11.09 6.95 -7.02
N GLU A 96 -11.36 7.49 -5.84
CA GLU A 96 -10.73 8.72 -5.37
C GLU A 96 -9.54 8.40 -4.46
N VAL A 97 -8.38 8.96 -4.78
CA VAL A 97 -7.18 8.86 -3.95
C VAL A 97 -6.75 10.25 -3.53
N LYS A 98 -6.73 10.47 -2.24
CA LYS A 98 -6.32 11.72 -1.61
C LYS A 98 -4.86 11.66 -1.21
N VAL A 99 -4.11 12.68 -1.61
CA VAL A 99 -2.67 12.78 -1.40
C VAL A 99 -2.36 14.13 -0.76
N ALA A 100 -1.64 14.11 0.35
CA ALA A 100 -1.03 15.31 0.93
C ALA A 100 0.36 15.51 0.34
N PHE A 101 0.72 16.75 0.00
CA PHE A 101 2.02 17.07 -0.58
C PHE A 101 2.54 18.43 -0.11
N LYS A 102 3.86 18.62 -0.23
CA LYS A 102 4.53 19.91 -0.03
C LYS A 102 5.37 20.21 -1.26
N GLY A 103 5.27 21.41 -1.79
CA GLY A 103 6.01 21.85 -2.96
C GLY A 103 5.12 22.26 -4.13
N ASN A 104 5.59 22.11 -5.36
CA ASN A 104 4.97 22.68 -6.57
C ASN A 104 3.87 21.80 -7.19
N GLY A 105 3.27 20.89 -6.41
CA GLY A 105 2.19 20.02 -6.85
C GLY A 105 2.48 18.53 -6.63
N ALA A 106 1.43 17.74 -6.76
CA ALA A 106 1.50 16.28 -6.83
C ALA A 106 1.09 15.82 -8.22
N TYR A 107 1.78 14.83 -8.72
CA TYR A 107 1.54 14.24 -10.03
C TYR A 107 1.29 12.75 -9.87
N VAL A 108 0.62 12.14 -10.84
CA VAL A 108 0.34 10.71 -10.82
C VAL A 108 0.82 10.04 -12.10
N SER A 109 1.31 8.83 -11.97
CA SER A 109 1.53 7.90 -13.07
C SER A 109 0.83 6.57 -12.80
N VAL A 110 0.30 5.97 -13.86
CA VAL A 110 -0.28 4.63 -13.82
C VAL A 110 0.76 3.67 -14.39
N PRO A 111 1.19 2.62 -13.66
CA PRO A 111 2.10 1.60 -14.18
C PRO A 111 1.59 0.96 -15.47
N GLU A 112 2.48 0.57 -16.37
CA GLU A 112 2.15 0.09 -17.71
C GLU A 112 1.12 -1.05 -17.69
N GLU A 113 1.28 -1.99 -16.77
CA GLU A 113 0.38 -3.13 -16.57
C GLU A 113 -1.04 -2.74 -16.13
N CYS A 114 -1.21 -1.53 -15.59
CA CYS A 114 -2.51 -1.01 -15.12
C CYS A 114 -3.16 -0.03 -16.13
N GLN A 115 -2.42 0.50 -17.10
CA GLN A 115 -2.88 1.57 -18.00
C GLN A 115 -4.09 1.18 -18.85
N SER A 116 -4.26 -0.12 -19.14
CA SER A 116 -5.39 -0.60 -19.94
C SER A 116 -6.74 -0.52 -19.22
N TRP A 117 -6.76 -0.33 -17.90
CA TRP A 117 -7.97 -0.40 -17.09
C TRP A 117 -8.07 0.61 -15.94
N ILE A 118 -7.02 1.40 -15.69
CA ILE A 118 -7.04 2.53 -14.73
C ILE A 118 -6.76 3.81 -15.51
N HIS A 119 -7.72 4.73 -15.52
CA HIS A 119 -7.62 5.98 -16.27
C HIS A 119 -7.85 7.16 -15.35
N LEU A 120 -6.91 8.12 -15.30
CA LEU A 120 -7.09 9.36 -14.58
C LEU A 120 -8.23 10.16 -15.22
N ALA A 121 -9.24 10.48 -14.44
CA ALA A 121 -10.41 11.25 -14.87
C ALA A 121 -10.29 12.73 -14.46
N ASN A 122 -9.88 13.01 -13.22
CA ASN A 122 -9.81 14.37 -12.68
C ASN A 122 -8.71 14.51 -11.62
N THR A 123 -8.27 15.74 -11.39
CA THR A 123 -7.39 16.12 -10.28
C THR A 123 -7.85 17.45 -9.70
N GLU A 124 -8.08 17.49 -8.40
CA GLU A 124 -8.43 18.71 -7.67
C GLU A 124 -7.37 19.01 -6.62
N TYR A 125 -7.00 20.30 -6.52
CA TYR A 125 -6.02 20.77 -5.53
C TYR A 125 -6.70 21.62 -4.47
N VAL A 126 -6.40 21.34 -3.20
CA VAL A 126 -6.88 22.08 -2.04
C VAL A 126 -5.69 22.58 -1.23
N ALA A 127 -5.53 23.88 -1.15
CA ALA A 127 -4.48 24.50 -0.35
C ALA A 127 -4.70 24.22 1.14
N GLY A 128 -3.62 23.89 1.83
CA GLY A 128 -3.60 23.73 3.28
C GLY A 128 -3.92 25.06 3.98
N LYS A 129 -4.70 24.99 5.05
CA LYS A 129 -5.03 26.18 5.86
C LYS A 129 -4.09 26.29 7.04
N ALA A 130 -3.20 27.27 7.01
CA ALA A 130 -2.29 27.55 8.12
C ALA A 130 -3.04 27.84 9.43
N THR A 131 -2.55 27.29 10.51
CA THR A 131 -3.01 27.52 11.88
C THR A 131 -1.85 27.98 12.76
N LYS A 132 -2.14 28.39 14.01
CA LYS A 132 -1.08 28.70 14.98
C LYS A 132 -0.23 27.48 15.38
N ILE A 133 -0.82 26.27 15.29
CA ILE A 133 -0.17 25.00 15.66
C ILE A 133 0.58 24.43 14.45
N GLU A 134 0.01 24.60 13.25
CA GLU A 134 0.58 24.15 11.98
C GLU A 134 0.65 25.33 11.00
N PRO A 135 1.75 26.13 11.04
CA PRO A 135 1.88 27.32 10.20
C PRO A 135 2.16 27.01 8.74
N ASN A 136 2.59 25.80 8.41
CA ASN A 136 2.89 25.36 7.04
C ASN A 136 2.27 23.97 6.77
N PRO A 137 0.94 23.86 6.71
CA PRO A 137 0.26 22.61 6.44
C PRO A 137 0.56 22.11 5.02
N ALA A 138 0.44 20.80 4.82
CA ALA A 138 0.49 20.22 3.49
C ALA A 138 -0.74 20.63 2.68
N ASP A 139 -0.53 20.87 1.39
CA ASP A 139 -1.61 20.94 0.42
C ASP A 139 -2.16 19.53 0.15
N THR A 140 -3.34 19.44 -0.40
CA THR A 140 -3.98 18.19 -0.73
C THR A 140 -4.36 18.16 -2.20
N ALA A 141 -4.11 17.03 -2.87
CA ALA A 141 -4.66 16.73 -4.17
C ALA A 141 -5.60 15.51 -4.06
N VAL A 142 -6.73 15.58 -4.74
CA VAL A 142 -7.66 14.46 -4.91
C VAL A 142 -7.58 14.03 -6.37
N PHE A 143 -7.15 12.81 -6.59
CA PHE A 143 -7.07 12.19 -7.91
C PHE A 143 -8.26 11.24 -8.07
N THR A 144 -9.07 11.47 -9.09
CA THR A 144 -10.19 10.60 -9.43
C THR A 144 -9.84 9.75 -10.63
N PHE A 145 -9.97 8.44 -10.50
CA PHE A 145 -9.72 7.47 -11.57
C PHE A 145 -11.01 6.77 -11.96
N ASN A 146 -11.16 6.49 -13.25
CA ASN A 146 -12.12 5.53 -13.75
C ASN A 146 -11.43 4.17 -13.83
N VAL A 147 -11.93 3.21 -13.06
CA VAL A 147 -11.46 1.82 -13.04
C VAL A 147 -12.47 0.98 -13.85
N MET A 148 -11.99 0.30 -14.87
CA MET A 148 -12.83 -0.51 -15.75
C MET A 148 -13.32 -1.79 -15.06
N ALA A 149 -14.44 -2.33 -15.51
CA ALA A 149 -14.93 -3.63 -15.05
C ALA A 149 -13.90 -4.73 -15.23
N ASN A 150 -13.94 -5.71 -14.35
CA ASN A 150 -13.04 -6.86 -14.34
C ASN A 150 -13.81 -8.15 -14.62
N GLU A 151 -13.77 -8.58 -15.87
CA GLU A 151 -14.41 -9.82 -16.35
C GLU A 151 -13.59 -11.09 -16.01
N GLU A 152 -12.39 -10.91 -15.48
CA GLU A 152 -11.46 -11.98 -15.12
C GLU A 152 -11.50 -12.28 -13.61
N GLY A 153 -10.45 -12.92 -13.11
CA GLY A 153 -10.25 -13.11 -11.66
C GLY A 153 -9.88 -11.81 -10.95
N ALA A 154 -10.01 -11.79 -9.61
CA ALA A 154 -9.61 -10.64 -8.80
C ALA A 154 -8.19 -10.16 -9.14
N ARG A 155 -7.99 -8.84 -9.15
CA ARG A 155 -6.71 -8.20 -9.50
C ARG A 155 -6.35 -7.10 -8.51
N THR A 156 -5.09 -6.74 -8.50
CA THR A 156 -4.56 -5.59 -7.74
C THR A 156 -4.18 -4.48 -8.71
N GLY A 157 -4.57 -3.27 -8.40
CA GLY A 157 -4.17 -2.06 -9.11
C GLY A 157 -3.16 -1.25 -8.30
N SER A 158 -2.34 -0.49 -9.02
CA SER A 158 -1.39 0.45 -8.42
C SER A 158 -1.40 1.76 -9.19
N VAL A 159 -1.27 2.88 -8.47
CA VAL A 159 -0.97 4.20 -9.02
C VAL A 159 0.16 4.82 -8.20
N VAL A 160 1.03 5.57 -8.86
CA VAL A 160 2.22 6.14 -8.23
C VAL A 160 2.13 7.65 -8.23
N PHE A 161 2.23 8.25 -7.06
CA PHE A 161 2.21 9.70 -6.87
C PHE A 161 3.60 10.24 -6.65
N THR A 162 3.92 11.37 -7.27
CA THR A 162 5.21 12.04 -7.15
C THR A 162 5.04 13.52 -6.79
N SER A 163 5.95 14.04 -5.96
CA SER A 163 6.11 15.48 -5.72
C SER A 163 7.60 15.78 -5.56
N GLY A 164 8.16 16.57 -6.46
CA GLY A 164 9.60 16.74 -6.54
C GLY A 164 10.32 15.41 -6.75
N THR A 165 11.16 15.00 -5.81
CA THR A 165 11.89 13.72 -5.83
C THR A 165 11.26 12.64 -4.95
N SER A 166 10.17 12.95 -4.26
CA SER A 166 9.44 11.99 -3.43
C SER A 166 8.44 11.22 -4.28
N GLU A 167 8.29 9.93 -3.97
CA GLU A 167 7.39 9.02 -4.64
C GLU A 167 6.68 8.13 -3.62
N VAL A 168 5.41 7.84 -3.85
CA VAL A 168 4.63 6.89 -3.07
C VAL A 168 3.63 6.15 -3.95
N ALA A 169 3.55 4.83 -3.80
CA ALA A 169 2.54 4.02 -4.46
C ALA A 169 1.28 3.92 -3.59
N TYR A 170 0.13 3.87 -4.26
CA TYR A 170 -1.15 3.49 -3.68
C TYR A 170 -1.64 2.25 -4.38
N ASN A 171 -1.92 1.20 -3.60
CA ASN A 171 -2.43 -0.07 -4.11
C ASN A 171 -3.89 -0.23 -3.70
N PHE A 172 -4.66 -0.90 -4.54
CA PHE A 172 -6.04 -1.28 -4.27
C PHE A 172 -6.35 -2.62 -4.91
N SER A 173 -7.38 -3.29 -4.42
CA SER A 173 -7.85 -4.54 -4.98
C SER A 173 -9.13 -4.32 -5.77
N GLN A 174 -9.37 -5.14 -6.79
CA GLN A 174 -10.66 -5.23 -7.48
C GLN A 174 -11.10 -6.67 -7.56
N GLU A 175 -12.34 -6.91 -7.17
CA GLU A 175 -12.99 -8.21 -7.38
C GLU A 175 -13.07 -8.54 -8.87
N GLY A 176 -13.16 -9.83 -9.18
CA GLY A 176 -13.34 -10.31 -10.55
C GLY A 176 -14.71 -10.93 -10.76
N ALA A 177 -15.13 -11.04 -12.02
CA ALA A 177 -16.31 -11.78 -12.41
C ALA A 177 -16.11 -13.30 -12.19
N ILE A 178 -14.85 -13.77 -12.23
CA ILE A 178 -14.49 -15.17 -11.99
C ILE A 178 -13.98 -15.32 -10.56
N ALA A 179 -14.73 -16.01 -9.72
CA ALA A 179 -14.34 -16.29 -8.35
C ALA A 179 -13.25 -17.40 -8.29
N ASN A 180 -12.15 -17.14 -7.58
CA ASN A 180 -11.19 -18.19 -7.22
C ASN A 180 -11.72 -18.96 -6.00
N VAL A 181 -11.95 -20.25 -6.15
CA VAL A 181 -12.56 -21.09 -5.11
C VAL A 181 -11.85 -22.45 -4.98
N THR A 182 -11.96 -23.07 -3.83
CA THR A 182 -11.59 -24.47 -3.62
C THR A 182 -12.59 -25.41 -4.29
N VAL A 183 -12.23 -26.69 -4.45
CA VAL A 183 -13.16 -27.70 -4.99
C VAL A 183 -14.40 -27.83 -4.11
N ALA A 184 -14.26 -27.78 -2.78
CA ALA A 184 -15.40 -27.87 -1.87
C ALA A 184 -16.35 -26.68 -2.02
N GLU A 185 -15.83 -25.46 -2.11
CA GLU A 185 -16.63 -24.24 -2.33
C GLU A 185 -17.33 -24.27 -3.69
N PHE A 186 -16.64 -24.71 -4.74
CA PHE A 186 -17.23 -24.91 -6.06
C PHE A 186 -18.41 -25.88 -6.02
N LEU A 187 -18.25 -27.04 -5.36
CA LEU A 187 -19.29 -28.03 -5.25
C LEU A 187 -20.48 -27.59 -4.39
N ALA A 188 -20.25 -26.67 -3.44
CA ALA A 188 -21.30 -26.09 -2.59
C ALA A 188 -21.98 -24.88 -3.25
N ALA A 189 -21.38 -24.30 -4.30
CA ALA A 189 -21.92 -23.13 -4.98
C ALA A 189 -23.26 -23.43 -5.66
N GLN A 190 -24.09 -22.40 -5.77
CA GLN A 190 -25.38 -22.50 -6.43
C GLN A 190 -25.18 -22.72 -7.95
N VAL A 191 -25.91 -23.65 -8.53
CA VAL A 191 -25.89 -23.89 -9.99
C VAL A 191 -26.47 -22.68 -10.73
N GLY A 192 -25.74 -22.17 -11.72
CA GLY A 192 -26.11 -20.99 -12.50
C GLY A 192 -25.03 -20.65 -13.53
N ASP A 193 -25.06 -19.40 -14.01
CA ASP A 193 -24.14 -18.91 -15.05
C ASP A 193 -22.82 -18.35 -14.49
N ALA A 194 -22.64 -18.35 -13.15
CA ALA A 194 -21.42 -17.87 -12.51
C ALA A 194 -20.21 -18.73 -12.92
N GLN A 195 -19.09 -18.06 -13.22
CA GLN A 195 -17.84 -18.73 -13.54
C GLN A 195 -16.95 -18.83 -12.30
N TYR A 196 -16.24 -19.95 -12.20
CA TYR A 196 -15.33 -20.23 -11.09
C TYR A 196 -13.98 -20.65 -11.61
N ARG A 197 -12.92 -20.24 -10.95
CA ARG A 197 -11.56 -20.72 -11.16
C ARG A 197 -11.17 -21.64 -10.02
N VAL A 198 -10.96 -22.90 -10.36
CA VAL A 198 -10.49 -23.93 -9.41
C VAL A 198 -9.07 -24.32 -9.78
N THR A 199 -8.18 -24.39 -8.78
CA THR A 199 -6.82 -24.87 -8.96
C THR A 199 -6.67 -26.21 -8.25
N GLY A 200 -6.14 -27.22 -8.93
CA GLY A 200 -5.97 -28.56 -8.37
C GLY A 200 -5.11 -29.45 -9.25
N VAL A 201 -4.97 -30.71 -8.85
CA VAL A 201 -4.26 -31.75 -9.57
C VAL A 201 -5.23 -32.58 -10.39
N VAL A 202 -4.94 -32.84 -11.64
CA VAL A 202 -5.69 -33.79 -12.46
C VAL A 202 -5.37 -35.20 -11.93
N THR A 203 -6.39 -35.83 -11.33
CA THR A 203 -6.24 -37.15 -10.72
C THR A 203 -6.65 -38.31 -11.66
N GLU A 204 -7.44 -38.00 -12.70
CA GLU A 204 -7.92 -38.99 -13.64
C GLU A 204 -8.36 -38.31 -14.94
N ILE A 205 -8.05 -38.91 -16.07
CA ILE A 205 -8.59 -38.52 -17.38
C ILE A 205 -9.66 -39.54 -17.76
N ALA A 206 -10.93 -39.14 -17.68
CA ALA A 206 -12.07 -40.02 -17.90
C ALA A 206 -12.38 -40.22 -19.41
N ASN A 207 -12.09 -39.21 -20.23
CA ASN A 207 -12.31 -39.27 -21.68
C ASN A 207 -11.40 -38.31 -22.42
N THR A 208 -10.48 -38.87 -23.22
CA THR A 208 -9.49 -38.09 -23.97
C THR A 208 -10.08 -37.39 -25.20
N LYS A 209 -11.20 -37.89 -25.74
CA LYS A 209 -11.84 -37.29 -26.93
C LYS A 209 -12.52 -35.95 -26.63
N TYR A 210 -13.12 -35.86 -25.44
CA TYR A 210 -13.87 -34.67 -25.02
C TYR A 210 -13.17 -33.89 -23.90
N GLY A 211 -12.00 -34.34 -23.46
CA GLY A 211 -11.26 -33.70 -22.37
C GLY A 211 -11.99 -33.78 -21.02
N ASN A 212 -12.67 -34.89 -20.77
CA ASN A 212 -13.33 -35.09 -19.48
C ASN A 212 -12.30 -35.60 -18.46
N LEU A 213 -12.23 -34.97 -17.30
CA LEU A 213 -11.24 -35.27 -16.29
C LEU A 213 -11.77 -35.02 -14.87
N TYR A 214 -11.02 -35.50 -13.90
CA TYR A 214 -11.22 -35.14 -12.51
C TYR A 214 -10.09 -34.24 -12.03
N VAL A 215 -10.46 -33.10 -11.40
CA VAL A 215 -9.56 -32.22 -10.70
C VAL A 215 -9.78 -32.35 -9.19
N SER A 216 -8.71 -32.39 -8.43
CA SER A 216 -8.77 -32.48 -6.97
C SER A 216 -7.79 -31.50 -6.33
N ASP A 217 -8.24 -30.87 -5.26
CA ASP A 217 -7.40 -30.19 -4.29
C ASP A 217 -7.53 -30.90 -2.92
N TRP A 218 -6.94 -30.33 -1.86
CA TRP A 218 -7.00 -30.86 -0.50
C TRP A 218 -8.42 -30.81 0.12
N THR A 219 -9.41 -30.15 -0.54
CA THR A 219 -10.79 -29.99 -0.05
C THR A 219 -11.78 -30.96 -0.71
N GLY A 220 -11.47 -31.47 -1.90
CA GLY A 220 -12.39 -32.36 -2.61
C GLY A 220 -11.93 -32.73 -4.02
N LYS A 221 -12.83 -33.43 -4.74
CA LYS A 221 -12.64 -33.86 -6.14
C LYS A 221 -13.87 -33.45 -6.95
N ALA A 222 -13.67 -32.76 -8.07
CA ALA A 222 -14.71 -32.35 -9.01
C ALA A 222 -14.52 -32.98 -10.38
N TYR A 223 -15.62 -33.26 -11.05
CA TYR A 223 -15.64 -33.73 -12.44
C TYR A 223 -15.75 -32.55 -13.39
N VAL A 224 -14.85 -32.50 -14.35
CA VAL A 224 -14.86 -31.52 -15.44
C VAL A 224 -15.39 -32.20 -16.69
N TYR A 225 -16.49 -31.71 -17.22
CA TYR A 225 -17.11 -32.21 -18.44
C TYR A 225 -16.71 -31.34 -19.64
N GLY A 226 -15.75 -31.80 -20.41
CA GLY A 226 -15.25 -31.11 -21.58
C GLY A 226 -14.23 -30.01 -21.24
N THR A 227 -13.13 -30.04 -21.91
CA THR A 227 -12.13 -28.94 -21.87
C THR A 227 -11.91 -28.41 -23.27
N THR A 228 -11.87 -27.07 -23.41
CA THR A 228 -11.49 -26.44 -24.68
C THR A 228 -10.00 -26.63 -24.92
N ASN A 229 -9.62 -26.99 -26.17
CA ASN A 229 -8.23 -27.18 -26.58
C ASN A 229 -7.50 -28.33 -25.81
N PHE A 230 -8.24 -29.34 -25.41
CA PHE A 230 -7.63 -30.55 -24.86
C PHE A 230 -6.94 -31.34 -26.01
N ALA A 231 -5.60 -31.33 -26.00
CA ALA A 231 -4.76 -32.06 -26.97
C ALA A 231 -3.83 -33.03 -26.26
#